data_f52b6ad561861db4c3b4607d7e8a4080
#
_entry.id   f52b6ad561861db4c3b4607d7e8a4080
#
_cell.length_a   1.000
_cell.length_b   1.000
_cell.length_c   1.000
_cell.angle_alpha   90.00
_cell.angle_beta   90.00
_cell.angle_gamma   90.00
#
_symmetry.space_group_name_H-M   'P 1'
#
loop_
_entity.id
_entity.type
_entity.pdbx_description
1 polymer ?
#
loop_
_entity_poly.entity_id
_entity_poly.type
_entity_poly.pdbx_seq_one_letter_code
_entity_poly.pdbx_strand_id
1 'polypeptide(L)'
;MIGYVFIAFLVAITGIYFMVYNLNMGYPYFSYALNSILFIMLVAVPVLTMKCFAEEKRSRTDQLLLTAPVSLGQIVLGKYFAMVTVFAVPCAIYTVFPLIIESQGEAHIGIDYMAILAFFLLGCVYIAIGMFLSALTESQIIAAISTFGVLLVLYLWEGLVDFLPTSAMGGLMGILAILTVLVIGIYQMTKNWVIAAGVEVLGAAAAIGTYIAKSSLFDNLLPDLFGKFILTEPFTNIAFTHIIDISGVILYFSLIFLCVFLTVQVIQKRRWS
;
A
#
# COMPACT_ATOMS: atom_id res chain seq x y z
N MET A 1 -6.84 -2.00 -24.30
CA MET A 1 -5.42 -2.12 -24.65
C MET A 1 -4.47 -2.13 -23.44
N ILE A 2 -4.55 -1.17 -22.50
CA ILE A 2 -3.64 -1.08 -21.34
C ILE A 2 -3.63 -2.37 -20.51
N GLY A 3 -4.77 -2.99 -20.23
CA GLY A 3 -4.84 -4.22 -19.43
C GLY A 3 -4.08 -5.39 -20.05
N TYR A 4 -4.15 -5.59 -21.37
CA TYR A 4 -3.39 -6.64 -22.04
C TYR A 4 -1.87 -6.41 -21.97
N VAL A 5 -1.45 -5.15 -22.15
CA VAL A 5 -0.03 -4.78 -22.04
C VAL A 5 0.45 -4.99 -20.60
N PHE A 6 -0.35 -4.62 -19.62
CA PHE A 6 -0.07 -4.84 -18.20
C PHE A 6 0.10 -6.33 -17.86
N ILE A 7 -0.84 -7.18 -18.30
CA ILE A 7 -0.78 -8.64 -18.09
C ILE A 7 0.47 -9.21 -18.75
N ALA A 8 0.69 -8.91 -20.04
CA ALA A 8 1.83 -9.42 -20.79
C ALA A 8 3.17 -8.98 -20.17
N PHE A 9 3.27 -7.72 -19.75
CA PHE A 9 4.45 -7.16 -19.11
C PHE A 9 4.76 -7.87 -17.78
N LEU A 10 3.77 -8.00 -16.89
CA LEU A 10 3.96 -8.67 -15.60
C LEU A 10 4.34 -10.14 -15.78
N VAL A 11 3.63 -10.88 -16.65
CA VAL A 11 3.91 -12.29 -16.88
C VAL A 11 5.30 -12.49 -17.50
N ALA A 12 5.69 -11.66 -18.48
CA ALA A 12 7.00 -11.75 -19.10
C ALA A 12 8.14 -11.52 -18.10
N ILE A 13 8.04 -10.47 -17.28
CA ILE A 13 9.08 -10.14 -16.30
C ILE A 13 9.11 -11.21 -15.19
N THR A 14 7.96 -11.66 -14.71
CA THR A 14 7.90 -12.76 -13.74
C THR A 14 8.55 -14.02 -14.31
N GLY A 15 8.29 -14.35 -15.57
CA GLY A 15 8.92 -15.48 -16.24
C GLY A 15 10.45 -15.37 -16.30
N ILE A 16 10.98 -14.16 -16.55
CA ILE A 16 12.43 -13.91 -16.54
C ILE A 16 13.01 -14.15 -15.13
N TYR A 17 12.41 -13.57 -14.09
CA TYR A 17 12.87 -13.79 -12.71
C TYR A 17 12.74 -15.25 -12.28
N PHE A 18 11.67 -15.94 -12.69
CA PHE A 18 11.49 -17.36 -12.46
C PHE A 18 12.62 -18.19 -13.11
N MET A 19 12.98 -17.89 -14.36
CA MET A 19 14.10 -18.56 -15.04
C MET A 19 15.41 -18.33 -14.31
N VAL A 20 15.67 -17.12 -13.82
CA VAL A 20 16.92 -16.80 -13.11
C VAL A 20 16.97 -17.48 -11.75
N TYR A 21 15.97 -17.27 -10.91
CA TYR A 21 16.02 -17.76 -9.52
C TYR A 21 15.71 -19.25 -9.41
N ASN A 22 14.63 -19.71 -10.03
CA ASN A 22 14.17 -21.08 -9.82
C ASN A 22 14.86 -22.08 -10.76
N LEU A 23 14.99 -21.76 -12.07
CA LEU A 23 15.58 -22.72 -13.02
C LEU A 23 17.10 -22.68 -13.04
N ASN A 24 17.74 -21.49 -13.02
CA ASN A 24 19.21 -21.39 -13.10
C ASN A 24 19.88 -21.50 -11.72
N MET A 25 19.34 -20.82 -10.69
CA MET A 25 19.93 -20.84 -9.35
C MET A 25 19.41 -21.99 -8.48
N GLY A 26 18.33 -22.68 -8.91
CA GLY A 26 17.78 -23.84 -8.21
C GLY A 26 17.07 -23.51 -6.90
N TYR A 27 16.57 -22.26 -6.70
CA TYR A 27 15.79 -21.95 -5.50
C TYR A 27 14.46 -22.70 -5.49
N PRO A 28 14.12 -23.40 -4.39
CA PRO A 28 12.92 -24.23 -4.31
C PRO A 28 11.62 -23.45 -4.06
N TYR A 29 11.71 -22.14 -3.83
CA TYR A 29 10.56 -21.26 -3.56
C TYR A 29 10.34 -20.26 -4.68
N PHE A 30 9.12 -20.20 -5.18
CA PHE A 30 8.71 -19.18 -6.17
C PHE A 30 8.66 -17.78 -5.57
N SER A 31 8.52 -17.67 -4.25
CA SER A 31 8.47 -16.39 -3.51
C SER A 31 9.66 -15.47 -3.76
N TYR A 32 10.85 -16.01 -4.07
CA TYR A 32 12.03 -15.21 -4.44
C TYR A 32 11.82 -14.43 -5.74
N ALA A 33 11.22 -15.06 -6.74
CA ALA A 33 10.87 -14.39 -7.99
C ALA A 33 9.78 -13.33 -7.75
N LEU A 34 8.75 -13.63 -6.95
CA LEU A 34 7.69 -12.67 -6.59
C LEU A 34 8.23 -11.45 -5.84
N ASN A 35 9.17 -11.64 -4.91
CA ASN A 35 9.76 -10.52 -4.17
C ASN A 35 10.48 -9.54 -5.10
N SER A 36 11.19 -10.05 -6.11
CA SER A 36 11.87 -9.19 -7.10
C SER A 36 10.90 -8.37 -7.95
N ILE A 37 9.65 -8.83 -8.10
CA ILE A 37 8.62 -8.14 -8.88
C ILE A 37 7.96 -7.03 -8.08
N LEU A 38 8.05 -7.01 -6.74
CA LEU A 38 7.46 -5.95 -5.92
C LEU A 38 7.88 -4.56 -6.40
N PHE A 39 9.16 -4.37 -6.71
CA PHE A 39 9.65 -3.10 -7.24
C PHE A 39 9.02 -2.76 -8.60
N ILE A 40 8.82 -3.76 -9.46
CA ILE A 40 8.21 -3.57 -10.79
C ILE A 40 6.74 -3.19 -10.68
N MET A 41 6.04 -3.69 -9.66
CA MET A 41 4.66 -3.30 -9.39
C MET A 41 4.52 -1.80 -9.11
N LEU A 42 5.56 -1.14 -8.56
CA LEU A 42 5.53 0.31 -8.34
C LEU A 42 5.39 1.11 -9.64
N VAL A 43 5.82 0.55 -10.76
CA VAL A 43 5.67 1.15 -12.09
C VAL A 43 4.41 0.64 -12.79
N ALA A 44 4.15 -0.66 -12.69
CA ALA A 44 3.04 -1.30 -13.40
C ALA A 44 1.67 -0.84 -12.89
N VAL A 45 1.47 -0.77 -11.57
CA VAL A 45 0.19 -0.39 -10.96
C VAL A 45 -0.20 1.06 -11.28
N PRO A 46 0.68 2.08 -11.19
CA PRO A 46 0.37 3.42 -11.66
C PRO A 46 -0.12 3.49 -13.12
N VAL A 47 0.49 2.72 -14.02
CA VAL A 47 0.05 2.66 -15.43
C VAL A 47 -1.34 2.07 -15.57
N LEU A 48 -1.70 1.06 -14.75
CA LEU A 48 -3.02 0.47 -14.74
C LEU A 48 -4.08 1.45 -14.20
N THR A 49 -3.76 2.18 -13.13
CA THR A 49 -4.73 2.99 -12.37
C THR A 49 -4.86 4.42 -12.86
N MET A 50 -3.85 4.97 -13.56
CA MET A 50 -3.79 6.39 -13.96
C MET A 50 -5.02 6.87 -14.73
N LYS A 51 -5.64 6.00 -15.54
CA LYS A 51 -6.79 6.34 -16.38
C LYS A 51 -8.14 6.15 -15.70
N CYS A 52 -8.18 5.57 -14.50
CA CYS A 52 -9.41 5.12 -13.85
C CYS A 52 -10.46 6.24 -13.69
N PHE A 53 -10.05 7.40 -13.19
CA PHE A 53 -10.90 8.58 -13.03
C PHE A 53 -10.32 9.84 -13.69
N ALA A 54 -9.00 9.96 -13.82
CA ALA A 54 -8.38 11.15 -14.38
C ALA A 54 -8.74 11.36 -15.86
N GLU A 55 -8.89 10.29 -16.64
CA GLU A 55 -9.31 10.38 -18.05
C GLU A 55 -10.75 10.86 -18.20
N GLU A 56 -11.66 10.35 -17.38
CA GLU A 56 -13.08 10.75 -17.40
C GLU A 56 -13.27 12.19 -16.97
N LYS A 57 -12.50 12.63 -15.96
CA LYS A 57 -12.50 14.04 -15.54
C LYS A 57 -11.98 14.96 -16.64
N ARG A 58 -10.88 14.58 -17.31
CA ARG A 58 -10.31 15.36 -18.41
C ARG A 58 -11.27 15.47 -19.60
N SER A 59 -11.96 14.38 -19.93
CA SER A 59 -12.92 14.34 -21.05
C SER A 59 -14.31 14.84 -20.68
N ARG A 60 -14.54 15.24 -19.40
CA ARG A 60 -15.83 15.65 -18.84
C ARG A 60 -16.94 14.59 -18.97
N THR A 61 -16.58 13.34 -19.18
CA THR A 61 -17.53 12.20 -19.22
C THR A 61 -17.96 11.76 -17.82
N ASP A 62 -17.29 12.22 -16.78
CA ASP A 62 -17.69 12.06 -15.39
C ASP A 62 -19.09 12.63 -15.10
N GLN A 63 -19.53 13.69 -15.82
CA GLN A 63 -20.88 14.25 -15.68
C GLN A 63 -21.97 13.24 -16.06
N LEU A 64 -21.75 12.42 -17.09
CA LEU A 64 -22.68 11.36 -17.48
C LEU A 64 -22.78 10.26 -16.41
N LEU A 65 -21.66 9.95 -15.76
CA LEU A 65 -21.60 9.00 -14.64
C LEU A 65 -22.33 9.52 -13.39
N LEU A 66 -22.23 10.84 -13.11
CA LEU A 66 -22.85 11.48 -11.96
C LEU A 66 -24.38 11.64 -12.12
N THR A 67 -24.89 11.67 -13.36
CA THR A 67 -26.33 11.74 -13.68
C THR A 67 -26.99 10.37 -13.85
N ALA A 68 -26.20 9.28 -13.91
CA ALA A 68 -26.72 7.93 -14.03
C ALA A 68 -27.50 7.50 -12.76
N PRO A 69 -28.57 6.69 -12.86
CA PRO A 69 -29.34 6.21 -11.72
C PRO A 69 -28.63 5.09 -10.95
N VAL A 70 -27.32 5.28 -10.67
CA VAL A 70 -26.44 4.33 -9.97
C VAL A 70 -25.78 5.03 -8.78
N SER A 71 -25.58 4.33 -7.68
CA SER A 71 -24.88 4.89 -6.53
C SER A 71 -23.37 5.09 -6.82
N LEU A 72 -22.78 6.17 -6.29
CA LEU A 72 -21.35 6.46 -6.44
C LEU A 72 -20.48 5.31 -5.94
N GLY A 73 -20.89 4.68 -4.84
CA GLY A 73 -20.19 3.51 -4.30
C GLY A 73 -20.14 2.34 -5.29
N GLN A 74 -21.24 2.08 -6.01
CA GLN A 74 -21.28 1.02 -7.04
C GLN A 74 -20.34 1.32 -8.21
N ILE A 75 -20.25 2.58 -8.62
CA ILE A 75 -19.33 3.00 -9.70
C ILE A 75 -17.87 2.80 -9.26
N VAL A 76 -17.51 3.25 -8.07
CA VAL A 76 -16.15 3.13 -7.54
C VAL A 76 -15.77 1.66 -7.35
N LEU A 77 -16.65 0.86 -6.73
CA LEU A 77 -16.42 -0.57 -6.53
C LEU A 77 -16.32 -1.31 -7.86
N GLY A 78 -17.19 -1.00 -8.84
CA GLY A 78 -17.15 -1.61 -10.16
C GLY A 78 -15.80 -1.37 -10.86
N LYS A 79 -15.28 -0.15 -10.83
CA LYS A 79 -13.96 0.19 -11.38
C LYS A 79 -12.83 -0.49 -10.63
N TYR A 80 -12.90 -0.50 -9.29
CA TYR A 80 -11.92 -1.19 -8.46
C TYR A 80 -11.85 -2.67 -8.81
N PHE A 81 -12.98 -3.38 -8.81
CA PHE A 81 -13.02 -4.80 -9.14
C PHE A 81 -12.62 -5.09 -10.59
N ALA A 82 -12.90 -4.20 -11.53
CA ALA A 82 -12.42 -4.34 -12.90
C ALA A 82 -10.87 -4.33 -12.96
N MET A 83 -10.21 -3.43 -12.24
CA MET A 83 -8.73 -3.39 -12.18
C MET A 83 -8.16 -4.59 -11.42
N VAL A 84 -8.80 -5.00 -10.32
CA VAL A 84 -8.42 -6.20 -9.56
C VAL A 84 -8.55 -7.45 -10.43
N THR A 85 -9.59 -7.56 -11.26
CA THR A 85 -9.76 -8.69 -12.19
C THR A 85 -8.65 -8.73 -13.23
N VAL A 86 -8.23 -7.57 -13.78
CA VAL A 86 -7.09 -7.50 -14.70
C VAL A 86 -5.80 -7.97 -14.02
N PHE A 87 -5.59 -7.60 -12.74
CA PHE A 87 -4.44 -8.05 -11.96
C PHE A 87 -4.52 -9.52 -11.53
N ALA A 88 -5.72 -10.05 -11.32
CA ALA A 88 -5.92 -11.46 -10.99
C ALA A 88 -5.48 -12.41 -12.11
N VAL A 89 -5.51 -11.97 -13.38
CA VAL A 89 -5.08 -12.81 -14.51
C VAL A 89 -3.60 -13.21 -14.43
N PRO A 90 -2.62 -12.28 -14.29
CA PRO A 90 -1.23 -12.69 -14.10
C PRO A 90 -1.03 -13.51 -12.82
N CYS A 91 -1.71 -13.18 -11.70
CA CYS A 91 -1.61 -13.97 -10.48
C CYS A 91 -2.13 -15.41 -10.67
N ALA A 92 -3.18 -15.62 -11.45
CA ALA A 92 -3.66 -16.95 -11.82
C ALA A 92 -2.62 -17.71 -12.68
N ILE A 93 -1.91 -17.03 -13.58
CA ILE A 93 -0.82 -17.64 -14.35
C ILE A 93 0.34 -18.04 -13.41
N TYR A 94 0.62 -17.23 -12.39
CA TYR A 94 1.70 -17.51 -11.43
C TYR A 94 1.48 -18.83 -10.66
N THR A 95 0.25 -19.31 -10.51
CA THR A 95 -0.03 -20.60 -9.85
C THR A 95 0.57 -21.80 -10.59
N VAL A 96 0.96 -21.64 -11.87
CA VAL A 96 1.59 -22.70 -12.66
C VAL A 96 3.09 -22.84 -12.32
N PHE A 97 3.77 -21.77 -11.90
CA PHE A 97 5.21 -21.80 -11.66
C PHE A 97 5.64 -22.76 -10.52
N PRO A 98 4.96 -22.81 -9.36
CA PRO A 98 5.28 -23.80 -8.33
C PRO A 98 5.14 -25.24 -8.80
N LEU A 99 4.18 -25.54 -9.71
CA LEU A 99 4.02 -26.87 -10.28
C LEU A 99 5.20 -27.25 -11.20
N ILE A 100 5.79 -26.27 -11.90
CA ILE A 100 6.99 -26.48 -12.70
C ILE A 100 8.18 -26.78 -11.79
N ILE A 101 8.34 -26.07 -10.66
CA ILE A 101 9.40 -26.34 -9.68
C ILE A 101 9.26 -27.78 -9.14
N GLU A 102 8.05 -28.19 -8.78
CA GLU A 102 7.77 -29.55 -8.29
C GLU A 102 8.14 -30.63 -9.30
N SER A 103 7.92 -30.37 -10.59
CA SER A 103 8.29 -31.34 -11.64
C SER A 103 9.82 -31.51 -11.81
N GLN A 104 10.63 -30.58 -11.30
CA GLN A 104 12.09 -30.58 -11.41
C GLN A 104 12.81 -30.93 -10.10
N GLY A 105 12.10 -30.92 -8.96
CA GLY A 105 12.69 -31.21 -7.65
C GLY A 105 11.68 -31.04 -6.51
N GLU A 106 12.17 -30.78 -5.31
CA GLU A 106 11.31 -30.51 -4.17
C GLU A 106 10.78 -29.07 -4.22
N ALA A 107 9.45 -28.91 -4.23
CA ALA A 107 8.77 -27.63 -4.12
C ALA A 107 7.93 -27.56 -2.85
N HIS A 108 7.81 -26.37 -2.29
CA HIS A 108 6.93 -26.11 -1.15
C HIS A 108 5.63 -25.42 -1.61
N ILE A 109 4.81 -26.14 -2.38
CA ILE A 109 3.61 -25.63 -3.08
C ILE A 109 2.68 -24.83 -2.16
N GLY A 110 2.46 -25.30 -0.92
CA GLY A 110 1.57 -24.61 0.03
C GLY A 110 2.06 -23.20 0.38
N ILE A 111 3.37 -23.06 0.58
CA ILE A 111 4.00 -21.76 0.90
C ILE A 111 3.96 -20.84 -0.32
N ASP A 112 4.26 -21.37 -1.50
CA ASP A 112 4.25 -20.60 -2.73
C ASP A 112 2.85 -20.10 -3.08
N TYR A 113 1.80 -20.90 -2.89
CA TYR A 113 0.43 -20.43 -3.10
C TYR A 113 0.00 -19.38 -2.09
N MET A 114 0.42 -19.49 -0.82
CA MET A 114 0.20 -18.45 0.17
C MET A 114 0.96 -17.15 -0.17
N ALA A 115 2.18 -17.27 -0.69
CA ALA A 115 2.95 -16.12 -1.16
C ALA A 115 2.28 -15.43 -2.38
N ILE A 116 1.75 -16.20 -3.33
CA ILE A 116 0.98 -15.67 -4.46
C ILE A 116 -0.28 -14.94 -3.97
N LEU A 117 -0.99 -15.51 -2.99
CA LEU A 117 -2.17 -14.88 -2.41
C LEU A 117 -1.83 -13.57 -1.69
N ALA A 118 -0.75 -13.55 -0.89
CA ALA A 118 -0.28 -12.34 -0.21
C ALA A 118 0.16 -11.26 -1.22
N PHE A 119 0.85 -11.65 -2.29
CA PHE A 119 1.21 -10.78 -3.40
C PHE A 119 -0.02 -10.18 -4.09
N PHE A 120 -1.03 -11.00 -4.33
CA PHE A 120 -2.31 -10.55 -4.89
C PHE A 120 -3.00 -9.53 -3.97
N LEU A 121 -3.07 -9.80 -2.66
CA LEU A 121 -3.68 -8.89 -1.70
C LEU A 121 -2.92 -7.55 -1.61
N LEU A 122 -1.59 -7.58 -1.60
CA LEU A 122 -0.75 -6.39 -1.65
C LEU A 122 -1.01 -5.57 -2.93
N GLY A 123 -1.13 -6.24 -4.07
CA GLY A 123 -1.47 -5.59 -5.34
C GLY A 123 -2.86 -4.95 -5.31
N CYS A 124 -3.84 -5.56 -4.64
CA CYS A 124 -5.17 -4.98 -4.42
C CYS A 124 -5.09 -3.67 -3.61
N VAL A 125 -4.21 -3.60 -2.59
CA VAL A 125 -3.95 -2.35 -1.83
C VAL A 125 -3.35 -1.29 -2.76
N TYR A 126 -2.33 -1.64 -3.54
CA TYR A 126 -1.68 -0.71 -4.47
C TYR A 126 -2.66 -0.17 -5.52
N ILE A 127 -3.54 -1.01 -6.04
CA ILE A 127 -4.61 -0.61 -6.96
C ILE A 127 -5.60 0.36 -6.28
N ALA A 128 -5.99 0.11 -5.03
CA ALA A 128 -6.88 0.99 -4.27
C ALA A 128 -6.26 2.38 -4.06
N ILE A 129 -4.97 2.45 -3.70
CA ILE A 129 -4.22 3.70 -3.55
C ILE A 129 -4.13 4.45 -4.89
N GLY A 130 -3.77 3.76 -5.97
CA GLY A 130 -3.67 4.35 -7.30
C GLY A 130 -5.00 4.86 -7.83
N MET A 131 -6.09 4.14 -7.58
CA MET A 131 -7.45 4.57 -7.89
C MET A 131 -7.81 5.86 -7.13
N PHE A 132 -7.52 5.93 -5.84
CA PHE A 132 -7.76 7.13 -5.02
C PHE A 132 -6.98 8.33 -5.56
N LEU A 133 -5.71 8.20 -5.87
CA LEU A 133 -4.87 9.27 -6.42
C LEU A 133 -5.35 9.70 -7.81
N SER A 134 -5.79 8.76 -8.66
CA SER A 134 -6.41 9.07 -9.94
C SER A 134 -7.72 9.87 -9.78
N ALA A 135 -8.44 9.69 -8.68
CA ALA A 135 -9.65 10.46 -8.38
C ALA A 135 -9.35 11.90 -7.92
N LEU A 136 -8.15 12.22 -7.45
CA LEU A 136 -7.78 13.57 -7.00
C LEU A 136 -7.39 14.51 -8.14
N THR A 137 -6.97 14.00 -9.30
CA THR A 137 -6.42 14.79 -10.41
C THR A 137 -7.21 14.59 -11.72
N GLU A 138 -7.04 15.54 -12.65
CA GLU A 138 -7.58 15.46 -14.02
C GLU A 138 -6.49 15.03 -15.03
N SER A 139 -5.23 15.02 -14.61
CA SER A 139 -4.10 14.64 -15.46
C SER A 139 -3.67 13.20 -15.20
N GLN A 140 -3.71 12.36 -16.24
CA GLN A 140 -3.24 10.98 -16.18
C GLN A 140 -1.77 10.88 -15.76
N ILE A 141 -0.93 11.82 -16.24
CA ILE A 141 0.50 11.84 -15.93
C ILE A 141 0.72 12.17 -14.45
N ILE A 142 -0.01 13.15 -13.91
CA ILE A 142 0.07 13.49 -12.49
C ILE A 142 -0.45 12.33 -11.64
N ALA A 143 -1.54 11.67 -12.06
CA ALA A 143 -2.04 10.48 -11.38
C ALA A 143 -0.98 9.36 -11.33
N ALA A 144 -0.31 9.09 -12.45
CA ALA A 144 0.75 8.06 -12.50
C ALA A 144 1.95 8.40 -11.61
N ILE A 145 2.46 9.64 -11.72
CA ILE A 145 3.62 10.09 -10.94
C ILE A 145 3.31 10.12 -9.45
N SER A 146 2.15 10.64 -9.05
CA SER A 146 1.75 10.66 -7.63
C SER A 146 1.55 9.25 -7.07
N THR A 147 0.94 8.35 -7.85
CA THR A 147 0.79 6.94 -7.44
C THR A 147 2.14 6.27 -7.30
N PHE A 148 3.04 6.42 -8.28
CA PHE A 148 4.39 5.89 -8.19
C PHE A 148 5.14 6.44 -6.97
N GLY A 149 5.08 7.76 -6.72
CA GLY A 149 5.73 8.39 -5.57
C GLY A 149 5.22 7.86 -4.23
N VAL A 150 3.90 7.74 -4.07
CA VAL A 150 3.30 7.18 -2.83
C VAL A 150 3.69 5.71 -2.65
N LEU A 151 3.58 4.89 -3.70
CA LEU A 151 3.95 3.48 -3.63
C LEU A 151 5.45 3.30 -3.37
N LEU A 152 6.31 4.16 -3.94
CA LEU A 152 7.74 4.14 -3.68
C LEU A 152 8.06 4.43 -2.21
N VAL A 153 7.42 5.45 -1.62
CA VAL A 153 7.57 5.76 -0.19
C VAL A 153 7.13 4.57 0.66
N LEU A 154 5.99 3.95 0.34
CA LEU A 154 5.48 2.78 1.05
C LEU A 154 6.39 1.54 0.90
N TYR A 155 7.01 1.37 -0.25
CA TYR A 155 7.98 0.30 -0.49
C TYR A 155 9.28 0.51 0.29
N LEU A 156 9.77 1.75 0.33
CA LEU A 156 10.98 2.11 1.10
C LEU A 156 10.70 2.29 2.60
N TRP A 157 9.43 2.14 3.02
CA TRP A 157 9.02 2.42 4.40
C TRP A 157 9.75 1.57 5.43
N GLU A 158 9.99 0.30 5.15
CA GLU A 158 10.79 -0.61 5.98
C GLU A 158 12.18 -0.03 6.25
N GLY A 159 12.92 0.33 5.21
CA GLY A 159 14.22 0.96 5.34
C GLY A 159 14.18 2.32 6.05
N LEU A 160 13.09 3.09 5.94
CA LEU A 160 12.92 4.34 6.68
C LEU A 160 12.70 4.09 8.17
N VAL A 161 11.98 3.04 8.54
CA VAL A 161 11.75 2.64 9.93
C VAL A 161 13.06 2.21 10.60
N ASP A 162 13.97 1.56 9.88
CA ASP A 162 15.28 1.13 10.40
C ASP A 162 16.19 2.31 10.81
N PHE A 163 15.95 3.50 10.25
CA PHE A 163 16.67 4.72 10.66
C PHE A 163 16.10 5.38 11.92
N LEU A 164 14.94 4.92 12.42
CA LEU A 164 14.36 5.51 13.61
C LEU A 164 15.15 5.13 14.87
N PRO A 165 15.27 6.06 15.82
CA PRO A 165 16.00 5.79 17.05
C PRO A 165 15.29 4.73 17.90
N THR A 166 16.06 3.73 18.33
CA THR A 166 15.59 2.63 19.18
C THR A 166 15.69 2.93 20.68
N SER A 167 16.47 3.96 21.05
CA SER A 167 16.68 4.34 22.45
C SER A 167 15.46 5.01 23.07
N ALA A 168 15.24 4.84 24.38
CA ALA A 168 14.15 5.49 25.11
C ALA A 168 14.13 7.01 24.95
N MET A 169 15.30 7.66 24.94
CA MET A 169 15.40 9.10 24.75
C MET A 169 15.02 9.52 23.32
N GLY A 170 15.44 8.73 22.32
CA GLY A 170 15.02 8.92 20.93
C GLY A 170 13.52 8.71 20.73
N GLY A 171 12.95 7.72 21.41
CA GLY A 171 11.49 7.48 21.43
C GLY A 171 10.73 8.67 22.02
N LEU A 172 11.19 9.23 23.14
CA LEU A 172 10.59 10.43 23.73
C LEU A 172 10.65 11.63 22.78
N MET A 173 11.84 11.91 22.21
CA MET A 173 11.99 13.00 21.25
C MET A 173 11.09 12.85 20.03
N GLY A 174 10.95 11.62 19.51
CA GLY A 174 10.08 11.35 18.38
C GLY A 174 8.60 11.56 18.70
N ILE A 175 8.13 11.14 19.88
CA ILE A 175 6.75 11.41 20.31
C ILE A 175 6.51 12.90 20.46
N LEU A 176 7.45 13.66 21.05
CA LEU A 176 7.33 15.10 21.15
C LEU A 176 7.27 15.75 19.75
N ALA A 177 8.10 15.30 18.81
CA ALA A 177 8.06 15.79 17.43
C ALA A 177 6.71 15.48 16.73
N ILE A 178 6.15 14.29 16.91
CA ILE A 178 4.81 13.94 16.39
C ILE A 178 3.74 14.82 17.03
N LEU A 179 3.82 15.03 18.35
CA LEU A 179 2.89 15.91 19.07
C LEU A 179 2.92 17.33 18.52
N THR A 180 4.11 17.91 18.30
CA THR A 180 4.23 19.26 17.73
C THR A 180 3.63 19.36 16.33
N VAL A 181 3.83 18.36 15.48
CA VAL A 181 3.21 18.32 14.14
C VAL A 181 1.67 18.27 14.23
N LEU A 182 1.13 17.44 15.13
CA LEU A 182 -0.32 17.36 15.37
C LEU A 182 -0.89 18.67 15.89
N VAL A 183 -0.18 19.34 16.82
CA VAL A 183 -0.60 20.62 17.38
C VAL A 183 -0.57 21.72 16.33
N ILE A 184 0.41 21.74 15.43
CA ILE A 184 0.43 22.66 14.28
C ILE A 184 -0.81 22.43 13.40
N GLY A 185 -1.18 21.17 13.14
CA GLY A 185 -2.42 20.83 12.42
C GLY A 185 -3.68 21.34 13.12
N ILE A 186 -3.79 21.14 14.44
CA ILE A 186 -4.90 21.64 15.25
C ILE A 186 -4.95 23.18 15.20
N TYR A 187 -3.81 23.84 15.30
CA TYR A 187 -3.73 25.31 15.18
C TYR A 187 -4.22 25.81 13.83
N GLN A 188 -3.86 25.15 12.73
CA GLN A 188 -4.32 25.54 11.39
C GLN A 188 -5.85 25.40 11.24
N MET A 189 -6.45 24.41 11.90
CA MET A 189 -7.90 24.17 11.88
C MET A 189 -8.68 25.13 12.77
N THR A 190 -8.20 25.34 14.01
CA THR A 190 -8.93 26.12 15.03
C THR A 190 -8.58 27.59 15.05
N LYS A 191 -7.41 27.97 14.49
CA LYS A 191 -6.84 29.33 14.55
C LYS A 191 -6.69 29.88 15.99
N ASN A 192 -6.73 28.99 17.00
CA ASN A 192 -6.66 29.34 18.39
C ASN A 192 -5.35 28.83 19.01
N TRP A 193 -4.43 29.76 19.29
CA TRP A 193 -3.11 29.44 19.82
C TRP A 193 -3.18 28.93 21.28
N VAL A 194 -4.20 29.32 22.08
CA VAL A 194 -4.36 28.88 23.46
C VAL A 194 -4.70 27.40 23.54
N ILE A 195 -5.57 26.92 22.65
CA ILE A 195 -5.91 25.49 22.55
C ILE A 195 -4.69 24.71 22.11
N ALA A 196 -3.97 25.19 21.09
CA ALA A 196 -2.76 24.54 20.57
C ALA A 196 -1.68 24.42 21.66
N ALA A 197 -1.37 25.54 22.33
CA ALA A 197 -0.38 25.54 23.42
C ALA A 197 -0.81 24.67 24.62
N GLY A 198 -2.10 24.66 24.96
CA GLY A 198 -2.64 23.79 26.01
C GLY A 198 -2.44 22.31 25.72
N VAL A 199 -2.73 21.87 24.49
CA VAL A 199 -2.53 20.47 24.05
C VAL A 199 -1.04 20.12 24.03
N GLU A 200 -0.17 21.05 23.55
CA GLU A 200 1.28 20.85 23.54
C GLU A 200 1.83 20.65 24.95
N VAL A 201 1.52 21.55 25.86
CA VAL A 201 2.03 21.50 27.26
C VAL A 201 1.52 20.27 27.99
N LEU A 202 0.23 19.94 27.88
CA LEU A 202 -0.33 18.75 28.54
C LEU A 202 0.23 17.46 27.94
N GLY A 203 0.36 17.38 26.61
CA GLY A 203 0.91 16.22 25.93
C GLY A 203 2.39 16.02 26.26
N ALA A 204 3.19 17.11 26.26
CA ALA A 204 4.60 17.04 26.62
C ALA A 204 4.79 16.68 28.09
N ALA A 205 4.00 17.25 29.01
CA ALA A 205 4.05 16.91 30.42
C ALA A 205 3.69 15.43 30.68
N ALA A 206 2.70 14.91 29.99
CA ALA A 206 2.32 13.49 30.05
C ALA A 206 3.43 12.58 29.52
N ALA A 207 4.02 12.92 28.36
CA ALA A 207 5.12 12.15 27.76
C ALA A 207 6.38 12.14 28.65
N ILE A 208 6.76 13.29 29.20
CA ILE A 208 7.92 13.41 30.11
C ILE A 208 7.62 12.69 31.44
N GLY A 209 6.40 12.84 31.99
CA GLY A 209 5.99 12.17 33.22
C GLY A 209 6.01 10.64 33.10
N THR A 210 5.51 10.10 31.99
CA THR A 210 5.57 8.65 31.72
C THR A 210 7.00 8.16 31.48
N TYR A 211 7.85 8.96 30.82
CA TYR A 211 9.27 8.65 30.64
C TYR A 211 10.02 8.55 31.99
N ILE A 212 9.78 9.48 32.91
CA ILE A 212 10.39 9.45 34.27
C ILE A 212 9.89 8.26 35.08
N ALA A 213 8.59 7.93 34.96
CA ALA A 213 7.99 6.80 35.66
C ALA A 213 8.47 5.44 35.12
N LYS A 214 8.59 5.31 33.79
CA LYS A 214 8.95 4.05 33.13
C LYS A 214 9.57 4.32 31.75
N SER A 215 10.89 4.58 31.74
CA SER A 215 11.63 4.87 30.50
C SER A 215 11.60 3.72 29.47
N SER A 216 11.50 2.47 29.94
CA SER A 216 11.46 1.27 29.06
C SER A 216 10.24 1.20 28.15
N LEU A 217 9.20 2.00 28.38
CA LEU A 217 8.05 2.09 27.45
C LEU A 217 8.38 2.83 26.14
N PHE A 218 9.46 3.59 26.16
CA PHE A 218 9.90 4.37 25.00
C PHE A 218 11.00 3.67 24.18
N ASP A 219 11.53 2.52 24.68
CA ASP A 219 12.46 1.69 23.94
C ASP A 219 11.76 1.06 22.74
N ASN A 220 12.34 1.21 21.54
CA ASN A 220 11.81 0.75 20.27
C ASN A 220 10.40 1.28 19.89
N LEU A 221 9.88 2.26 20.64
CA LEU A 221 8.48 2.69 20.48
C LEU A 221 8.19 3.26 19.09
N LEU A 222 9.13 4.04 18.52
CA LEU A 222 8.96 4.56 17.14
C LEU A 222 9.04 3.46 16.09
N PRO A 223 10.06 2.58 16.06
CA PRO A 223 10.08 1.43 15.17
C PRO A 223 8.84 0.54 15.30
N ASP A 224 8.37 0.26 16.50
CA ASP A 224 7.19 -0.58 16.74
C ASP A 224 5.89 0.06 16.24
N LEU A 225 5.76 1.39 16.37
CA LEU A 225 4.59 2.12 15.86
C LEU A 225 4.57 2.19 14.34
N PHE A 226 5.69 2.62 13.75
CA PHE A 226 5.79 2.83 12.30
C PHE A 226 5.99 1.51 11.54
N GLY A 227 6.57 0.49 12.19
CA GLY A 227 6.71 -0.85 11.63
C GLY A 227 5.37 -1.51 11.30
N LYS A 228 4.33 -1.24 12.08
CA LYS A 228 2.97 -1.75 11.79
C LYS A 228 2.39 -1.28 10.45
N PHE A 229 2.96 -0.26 9.84
CA PHE A 229 2.54 0.27 8.54
C PHE A 229 3.41 -0.22 7.37
N ILE A 230 4.33 -1.15 7.61
CA ILE A 230 5.13 -1.79 6.55
C ILE A 230 4.21 -2.70 5.73
N LEU A 231 3.87 -2.26 4.52
CA LEU A 231 2.95 -3.02 3.65
C LEU A 231 3.59 -4.25 3.01
N THR A 232 4.90 -4.27 2.89
CA THR A 232 5.64 -5.42 2.33
C THR A 232 5.82 -6.55 3.32
N GLU A 233 5.80 -6.27 4.63
CA GLU A 233 6.07 -7.22 5.70
C GLU A 233 5.15 -8.46 5.69
N PRO A 234 3.81 -8.35 5.54
CA PRO A 234 2.95 -9.53 5.52
C PRO A 234 3.26 -10.48 4.34
N PHE A 235 3.69 -9.93 3.20
CA PHE A 235 4.14 -10.72 2.08
C PHE A 235 5.52 -11.34 2.35
N THR A 236 6.50 -10.56 2.83
CA THR A 236 7.87 -11.03 3.10
C THR A 236 7.90 -12.07 4.23
N ASN A 237 7.05 -11.93 5.25
CA ASN A 237 6.91 -12.93 6.31
C ASN A 237 6.45 -14.28 5.75
N ILE A 238 5.45 -14.30 4.88
CA ILE A 238 5.02 -15.56 4.23
C ILE A 238 6.12 -16.08 3.30
N ALA A 239 6.74 -15.20 2.52
CA ALA A 239 7.72 -15.56 1.50
C ALA A 239 9.02 -16.15 2.06
N PHE A 240 9.49 -15.65 3.21
CA PHE A 240 10.82 -16.00 3.75
C PHE A 240 10.79 -16.67 5.12
N THR A 241 9.83 -16.33 6.00
CA THR A 241 9.70 -16.93 7.33
C THR A 241 8.63 -18.01 7.40
N HIS A 242 7.80 -18.14 6.35
CA HIS A 242 6.69 -19.08 6.25
C HIS A 242 5.62 -18.90 7.33
N ILE A 243 5.52 -17.70 7.90
CA ILE A 243 4.55 -17.34 8.94
C ILE A 243 3.43 -16.52 8.30
N ILE A 244 2.18 -16.94 8.54
CA ILE A 244 1.01 -16.18 8.10
C ILE A 244 0.73 -15.10 9.14
N ASP A 245 0.91 -13.84 8.73
CA ASP A 245 0.56 -12.69 9.56
C ASP A 245 -0.88 -12.25 9.30
N ILE A 246 -1.77 -12.66 10.20
CA ILE A 246 -3.20 -12.30 10.14
C ILE A 246 -3.39 -10.80 10.33
N SER A 247 -2.55 -10.14 11.14
CA SER A 247 -2.65 -8.69 11.38
C SER A 247 -2.34 -7.90 10.12
N GLY A 248 -1.37 -8.36 9.33
CA GLY A 248 -1.05 -7.78 8.03
C GLY A 248 -2.16 -7.95 6.99
N VAL A 249 -2.85 -9.09 7.00
CA VAL A 249 -4.02 -9.29 6.12
C VAL A 249 -5.16 -8.33 6.50
N ILE A 250 -5.42 -8.13 7.79
CA ILE A 250 -6.41 -7.16 8.28
C ILE A 250 -6.01 -5.73 7.87
N LEU A 251 -4.73 -5.38 7.94
CA LEU A 251 -4.19 -4.11 7.48
C LEU A 251 -4.50 -3.89 5.99
N TYR A 252 -4.27 -4.90 5.14
CA TYR A 252 -4.58 -4.81 3.71
C TYR A 252 -6.06 -4.51 3.45
N PHE A 253 -6.97 -5.26 4.06
CA PHE A 253 -8.41 -5.01 3.91
C PHE A 253 -8.83 -3.64 4.43
N SER A 254 -8.27 -3.20 5.56
CA SER A 254 -8.59 -1.88 6.15
C SER A 254 -8.14 -0.74 5.25
N LEU A 255 -6.95 -0.84 4.62
CA LEU A 255 -6.44 0.14 3.67
C LEU A 255 -7.24 0.16 2.36
N ILE A 256 -7.61 -0.99 1.83
CA ILE A 256 -8.49 -1.08 0.65
C ILE A 256 -9.81 -0.36 0.94
N PHE A 257 -10.44 -0.69 2.08
CA PHE A 257 -11.70 -0.05 2.48
C PHE A 257 -11.54 1.46 2.63
N LEU A 258 -10.49 1.91 3.30
CA LEU A 258 -10.18 3.32 3.50
C LEU A 258 -10.02 4.06 2.16
N CYS A 259 -9.19 3.54 1.25
CA CYS A 259 -8.94 4.17 -0.04
C CYS A 259 -10.20 4.20 -0.93
N VAL A 260 -10.99 3.12 -0.94
CA VAL A 260 -12.27 3.07 -1.66
C VAL A 260 -13.24 4.09 -1.06
N PHE A 261 -13.37 4.15 0.27
CA PHE A 261 -14.22 5.13 0.96
C PHE A 261 -13.81 6.56 0.64
N LEU A 262 -12.51 6.89 0.74
CA LEU A 262 -11.99 8.21 0.41
C LEU A 262 -12.24 8.56 -1.06
N THR A 263 -12.12 7.60 -1.97
CA THR A 263 -12.44 7.81 -3.39
C THR A 263 -13.90 8.19 -3.57
N VAL A 264 -14.82 7.51 -2.89
CA VAL A 264 -16.26 7.86 -2.93
C VAL A 264 -16.49 9.28 -2.41
N GLN A 265 -15.84 9.66 -1.29
CA GLN A 265 -15.96 11.01 -0.71
C GLN A 265 -15.46 12.11 -1.66
N VAL A 266 -14.33 11.88 -2.32
CA VAL A 266 -13.76 12.83 -3.30
C VAL A 266 -14.72 13.04 -4.47
N ILE A 267 -15.31 11.96 -5.00
CA ILE A 267 -16.26 12.05 -6.12
C ILE A 267 -17.57 12.71 -5.66
N GLN A 268 -18.05 12.38 -4.44
CA GLN A 268 -19.25 12.96 -3.87
C GLN A 268 -19.11 14.48 -3.66
N LYS A 269 -17.96 14.93 -3.14
CA LYS A 269 -17.69 16.37 -2.97
C LYS A 269 -17.81 17.12 -4.31
N ARG A 270 -17.34 16.54 -5.40
CA ARG A 270 -17.42 17.14 -6.73
C ARG A 270 -18.84 17.20 -7.29
N ARG A 271 -19.73 16.31 -6.85
CA ARG A 271 -21.14 16.33 -7.24
C ARG A 271 -21.89 17.53 -6.67
N TRP A 272 -21.41 18.10 -5.55
CA TRP A 272 -22.06 19.20 -4.84
C TRP A 272 -21.43 20.56 -5.14
N SER A 273 -20.28 20.61 -5.81
CA SER A 273 -19.58 21.82 -6.26
C SER A 273 -19.83 22.08 -7.75
#